data_aee840def2a0493dd76afb3cb17231da
#
_entry.id   aee840def2a0493dd76afb3cb17231da
#
_cell.length_a   1.000
_cell.length_b   1.000
_cell.length_c   1.000
_cell.angle_alpha   90.00
_cell.angle_beta   90.00
_cell.angle_gamma   90.00
#
_symmetry.space_group_name_H-M   'P 1'
#
loop_
_entity.id
_entity.type
_entity.pdbx_description
1 polymer ?
#
loop_
_entity_poly.entity_id
_entity_poly.type
_entity_poly.pdbx_seq_one_letter_code
_entity_poly.pdbx_strand_id
1 'polypeptide(L)'
;NLSCDKGRFVVLFNSEQNRLIESFLDKRFEDDIRYIQAILVDDYKISESTKHLDHQDFKLPENYFDFSNVYAEAVKDNCEGKIDLFEIKDENRNNILRDELTKPSFKYREAPFNIASNKIKVYTLNDFNVKDLILSYYRYPSQISLKNPENPESEFSNNDPEFDDKFVNRVIALCTSQFLLNNGDARYQAEKVNAAQKL
;
A
#
# COMPACT_ATOMS: atom_id res chain seq x y z
N ASN A 1 -3.60 35.63 15.98
CA ASN A 1 -3.50 34.25 16.46
C ASN A 1 -4.08 33.32 15.42
N LEU A 2 -3.22 32.51 14.78
CA LEU A 2 -3.65 31.43 13.94
C LEU A 2 -4.11 30.28 14.83
N SER A 3 -5.37 29.86 14.76
CA SER A 3 -5.93 28.72 15.46
C SER A 3 -6.38 27.66 14.45
N CYS A 4 -6.08 26.40 14.76
CA CYS A 4 -6.58 25.24 14.01
C CYS A 4 -7.56 24.50 14.91
N ASP A 5 -8.81 24.36 14.49
CA ASP A 5 -9.77 23.50 15.20
C ASP A 5 -9.41 22.01 15.05
N LYS A 6 -9.90 21.19 15.96
CA LYS A 6 -9.61 19.75 15.97
C LYS A 6 -10.10 19.02 14.72
N GLY A 7 -11.24 19.44 14.16
CA GLY A 7 -11.78 18.84 12.94
C GLY A 7 -10.85 19.06 11.74
N ARG A 8 -10.38 20.29 11.58
CA ARG A 8 -9.41 20.64 10.53
C ARG A 8 -8.06 19.90 10.73
N PHE A 9 -7.62 19.79 12.00
CA PHE A 9 -6.41 19.02 12.32
C PHE A 9 -6.55 17.55 11.92
N VAL A 10 -7.67 16.89 12.22
CA VAL A 10 -7.94 15.48 11.84
C VAL A 10 -7.80 15.29 10.32
N VAL A 11 -8.41 16.15 9.52
CA VAL A 11 -8.32 16.07 8.06
C VAL A 11 -6.89 16.23 7.58
N LEU A 12 -6.16 17.23 8.10
CA LEU A 12 -4.77 17.45 7.72
C LEU A 12 -3.87 16.28 8.14
N PHE A 13 -4.03 15.79 9.38
CA PHE A 13 -3.22 14.68 9.89
C PHE A 13 -3.39 13.42 9.02
N ASN A 14 -4.62 13.00 8.78
CA ASN A 14 -4.88 11.80 7.97
C ASN A 14 -4.35 11.96 6.53
N SER A 15 -4.48 13.16 5.95
CA SER A 15 -3.95 13.44 4.61
C SER A 15 -2.42 13.39 4.57
N GLU A 16 -1.73 14.05 5.51
CA GLU A 16 -0.27 14.08 5.56
C GLU A 16 0.32 12.73 5.96
N GLN A 17 -0.37 11.95 6.80
CA GLN A 17 -0.01 10.58 7.13
C GLN A 17 0.03 9.71 5.86
N ASN A 18 -1.04 9.70 5.06
CA ASN A 18 -1.09 8.94 3.82
C ASN A 18 0.00 9.39 2.84
N ARG A 19 0.17 10.72 2.66
CA ARG A 19 1.18 11.27 1.76
C ARG A 19 2.61 10.91 2.17
N LEU A 20 2.89 10.85 3.48
CA LEU A 20 4.19 10.44 3.98
C LEU A 20 4.43 8.95 3.71
N ILE A 21 3.44 8.09 3.93
CA ILE A 21 3.52 6.66 3.62
C ILE A 21 3.76 6.44 2.13
N GLU A 22 2.99 7.09 1.24
CA GLU A 22 3.21 7.05 -0.21
C GLU A 22 4.65 7.43 -0.57
N SER A 23 5.18 8.48 0.05
CA SER A 23 6.56 8.92 -0.23
C SER A 23 7.64 7.90 0.18
N PHE A 24 7.38 7.07 1.19
CA PHE A 24 8.28 6.00 1.61
C PHE A 24 8.19 4.80 0.65
N LEU A 25 6.98 4.45 0.24
CA LEU A 25 6.75 3.36 -0.71
C LEU A 25 7.31 3.68 -2.09
N ASP A 26 7.14 4.92 -2.58
CA ASP A 26 7.68 5.37 -3.87
C ASP A 26 9.23 5.31 -3.91
N LYS A 27 9.87 5.72 -2.84
CA LYS A 27 11.34 5.74 -2.76
C LYS A 27 11.94 4.38 -2.49
N ARG A 28 11.20 3.46 -1.86
CA ARG A 28 11.62 2.10 -1.46
C ARG A 28 12.98 2.05 -0.76
N PHE A 29 13.36 3.11 -0.01
CA PHE A 29 14.56 3.08 0.80
C PHE A 29 14.32 2.20 2.03
N GLU A 30 15.16 1.18 2.21
CA GLU A 30 15.03 0.21 3.32
C GLU A 30 14.96 0.87 4.69
N ASP A 31 15.68 1.98 4.89
CA ASP A 31 15.69 2.71 6.16
C ASP A 31 14.36 3.40 6.47
N ASP A 32 13.66 3.89 5.46
CA ASP A 32 12.38 4.60 5.62
C ASP A 32 11.20 3.62 5.76
N ILE A 33 11.26 2.46 5.11
CA ILE A 33 10.23 1.41 5.19
C ILE A 33 10.04 0.91 6.63
N ARG A 34 11.08 0.93 7.47
CA ARG A 34 10.99 0.54 8.89
C ARG A 34 9.91 1.31 9.66
N TYR A 35 9.66 2.56 9.32
CA TYR A 35 8.67 3.40 10.02
C TYR A 35 7.22 3.03 9.71
N ILE A 36 6.99 2.28 8.63
CA ILE A 36 5.65 1.85 8.21
C ILE A 36 5.40 0.35 8.37
N GLN A 37 6.29 -0.37 9.09
CA GLN A 37 6.12 -1.81 9.36
C GLN A 37 4.83 -2.13 10.15
N ALA A 38 4.32 -1.18 10.93
CA ALA A 38 3.07 -1.35 11.69
C ALA A 38 1.84 -1.59 10.80
N ILE A 39 1.89 -1.18 9.53
CA ILE A 39 0.81 -1.39 8.56
C ILE A 39 1.10 -2.51 7.55
N LEU A 40 2.21 -3.23 7.68
CA LEU A 40 2.51 -4.40 6.87
C LEU A 40 1.65 -5.58 7.32
N VAL A 41 0.94 -6.17 6.38
CA VAL A 41 0.24 -7.45 6.53
C VAL A 41 1.03 -8.49 5.76
N ASP A 42 1.60 -9.44 6.47
CA ASP A 42 2.45 -10.46 5.87
C ASP A 42 1.68 -11.75 5.59
N ASP A 43 2.02 -12.43 4.50
CA ASP A 43 1.50 -13.74 4.09
C ASP A 43 -0.05 -13.85 4.10
N TYR A 44 -0.73 -12.79 3.67
CA TYR A 44 -2.19 -12.83 3.54
C TYR A 44 -2.63 -13.78 2.42
N LYS A 45 -3.39 -14.79 2.78
CA LYS A 45 -3.83 -15.84 1.86
C LYS A 45 -5.16 -15.49 1.18
N ILE A 46 -5.19 -15.54 -0.15
CA ILE A 46 -6.39 -15.37 -0.98
C ILE A 46 -6.64 -16.66 -1.75
N SER A 47 -7.67 -17.42 -1.36
CA SER A 47 -8.03 -18.71 -2.00
C SER A 47 -9.14 -18.55 -3.04
N GLU A 48 -9.93 -17.48 -2.95
CA GLU A 48 -11.02 -17.25 -3.91
C GLU A 48 -10.51 -16.57 -5.17
N SER A 49 -10.75 -17.21 -6.32
CA SER A 49 -10.37 -16.68 -7.63
C SER A 49 -11.46 -16.84 -8.67
N THR A 50 -11.45 -15.97 -9.66
CA THR A 50 -12.24 -16.10 -10.87
C THR A 50 -11.33 -16.55 -12.02
N LYS A 51 -11.60 -17.74 -12.58
CA LYS A 51 -10.82 -18.27 -13.70
C LYS A 51 -11.28 -17.68 -15.03
N HIS A 52 -10.30 -17.32 -15.83
CA HIS A 52 -10.43 -16.97 -17.25
C HIS A 52 -9.57 -17.89 -18.11
N LEU A 53 -9.61 -17.72 -19.42
CA LEU A 53 -8.88 -18.59 -20.36
C LEU A 53 -7.35 -18.51 -20.19
N ASP A 54 -6.83 -17.31 -19.91
CA ASP A 54 -5.39 -17.02 -19.88
C ASP A 54 -4.87 -16.55 -18.50
N HIS A 55 -5.78 -16.26 -17.56
CA HIS A 55 -5.44 -15.75 -16.23
C HIS A 55 -6.44 -16.15 -15.16
N GLN A 56 -6.08 -15.91 -13.90
CA GLN A 56 -6.96 -15.97 -12.73
C GLN A 56 -6.97 -14.62 -12.01
N ASP A 57 -8.16 -14.12 -11.66
CA ASP A 57 -8.37 -12.88 -10.92
C ASP A 57 -8.54 -13.17 -9.43
N PHE A 58 -7.80 -12.47 -8.60
CA PHE A 58 -7.89 -12.50 -7.13
C PHE A 58 -8.28 -11.11 -6.63
N LYS A 59 -9.34 -11.03 -5.80
CA LYS A 59 -9.78 -9.75 -5.25
C LYS A 59 -8.80 -9.28 -4.17
N LEU A 60 -8.33 -8.03 -4.27
CA LEU A 60 -7.52 -7.41 -3.23
C LEU A 60 -8.32 -7.19 -1.94
N PRO A 61 -7.66 -7.22 -0.76
CA PRO A 61 -8.27 -6.83 0.50
C PRO A 61 -8.83 -5.40 0.44
N GLU A 62 -9.91 -5.13 1.18
CA GLU A 62 -10.54 -3.79 1.17
C GLU A 62 -9.63 -2.68 1.72
N ASN A 63 -8.73 -3.06 2.62
CA ASN A 63 -7.75 -2.16 3.22
C ASN A 63 -6.39 -2.15 2.50
N TYR A 64 -6.29 -2.75 1.30
CA TYR A 64 -5.07 -2.78 0.50
C TYR A 64 -4.64 -1.36 0.10
N PHE A 65 -3.37 -1.03 0.32
CA PHE A 65 -2.76 0.22 -0.08
C PHE A 65 -1.69 0.01 -1.16
N ASP A 66 -0.66 -0.79 -0.87
CA ASP A 66 0.39 -1.16 -1.83
C ASP A 66 0.93 -2.56 -1.54
N PHE A 67 1.46 -3.26 -2.56
CA PHE A 67 2.04 -4.58 -2.35
C PHE A 67 3.52 -4.51 -1.93
N SER A 68 3.92 -5.48 -1.09
CA SER A 68 5.32 -5.69 -0.71
C SER A 68 5.91 -6.89 -1.43
N ASN A 69 5.20 -8.02 -1.38
CA ASN A 69 5.60 -9.27 -2.01
C ASN A 69 4.38 -10.10 -2.37
N VAL A 70 4.48 -10.92 -3.42
CA VAL A 70 3.41 -11.83 -3.82
C VAL A 70 3.98 -13.09 -4.46
N TYR A 71 3.40 -14.24 -4.09
CA TYR A 71 3.66 -15.51 -4.75
C TYR A 71 2.40 -16.37 -4.79
N ALA A 72 2.40 -17.41 -5.60
CA ALA A 72 1.26 -18.29 -5.73
C ALA A 72 1.60 -19.73 -5.33
N GLU A 73 0.67 -20.43 -4.70
CA GLU A 73 0.65 -21.88 -4.60
C GLU A 73 -0.19 -22.41 -5.75
N ALA A 74 0.41 -23.21 -6.62
CA ALA A 74 -0.22 -23.67 -7.84
C ALA A 74 -0.19 -25.19 -8.01
N VAL A 75 -1.11 -25.70 -8.81
CA VAL A 75 -1.27 -27.13 -9.08
C VAL A 75 -1.27 -27.36 -10.60
N LYS A 76 -0.51 -28.38 -11.03
CA LYS A 76 -0.50 -28.92 -12.39
C LYS A 76 -0.38 -30.44 -12.33
N ASP A 77 -1.29 -31.16 -12.97
CA ASP A 77 -1.26 -32.63 -13.11
C ASP A 77 -0.99 -33.39 -11.77
N ASN A 78 -1.67 -32.96 -10.69
CA ASN A 78 -1.50 -33.45 -9.31
C ASN A 78 -0.14 -33.11 -8.65
N CYS A 79 0.67 -32.29 -9.27
CA CYS A 79 1.88 -31.71 -8.65
C CYS A 79 1.56 -30.34 -8.06
N GLU A 80 1.90 -30.11 -6.81
CA GLU A 80 1.81 -28.79 -6.17
C GLU A 80 3.18 -28.10 -6.17
N GLY A 81 3.17 -26.76 -6.20
CA GLY A 81 4.40 -26.00 -6.09
C GLY A 81 4.19 -24.51 -5.97
N LYS A 82 5.19 -23.87 -5.38
CA LYS A 82 5.29 -22.41 -5.29
C LYS A 82 5.66 -21.85 -6.67
N ILE A 83 5.00 -20.77 -7.07
CA ILE A 83 5.27 -19.98 -8.28
C ILE A 83 5.64 -18.58 -7.84
N ASP A 84 6.81 -18.12 -8.23
CA ASP A 84 7.22 -16.75 -8.02
C ASP A 84 6.56 -15.83 -9.03
N LEU A 85 5.99 -14.73 -8.55
CA LEU A 85 5.23 -13.82 -9.38
C LEU A 85 6.04 -12.54 -9.63
N PHE A 86 6.06 -12.07 -10.88
CA PHE A 86 6.68 -10.81 -11.26
C PHE A 86 5.68 -9.86 -11.90
N GLU A 87 5.74 -8.59 -11.50
CA GLU A 87 4.81 -7.59 -11.98
C GLU A 87 5.08 -7.18 -13.42
N ILE A 88 4.02 -7.06 -14.22
CA ILE A 88 4.09 -6.55 -15.58
C ILE A 88 3.14 -5.37 -15.79
N LYS A 89 3.56 -4.43 -16.64
CA LYS A 89 2.70 -3.35 -17.11
C LYS A 89 1.85 -3.84 -18.28
N ASP A 90 0.60 -3.36 -18.34
CA ASP A 90 -0.32 -3.73 -19.43
C ASP A 90 0.24 -3.50 -20.84
N GLU A 91 1.07 -2.47 -21.01
CA GLU A 91 1.75 -2.15 -22.28
C GLU A 91 2.64 -3.30 -22.78
N ASN A 92 3.30 -4.01 -21.88
CA ASN A 92 4.26 -5.09 -22.19
C ASN A 92 3.62 -6.49 -22.16
N ARG A 93 2.37 -6.61 -21.72
CA ARG A 93 1.69 -7.89 -21.50
C ARG A 93 1.81 -8.84 -22.69
N ASN A 94 1.46 -8.38 -23.88
CA ASN A 94 1.43 -9.25 -25.08
C ASN A 94 2.82 -9.76 -25.47
N ASN A 95 3.86 -8.98 -25.25
CA ASN A 95 5.23 -9.39 -25.54
C ASN A 95 5.70 -10.45 -24.53
N ILE A 96 5.45 -10.23 -23.24
CA ILE A 96 5.83 -11.12 -22.15
C ILE A 96 5.11 -12.47 -22.26
N LEU A 97 3.80 -12.47 -22.55
CA LEU A 97 3.01 -13.71 -22.66
C LEU A 97 3.34 -14.54 -23.91
N ARG A 98 3.99 -13.98 -24.93
CA ARG A 98 4.41 -14.68 -26.15
C ARG A 98 5.86 -15.13 -26.13
N ASP A 99 6.68 -14.58 -25.27
CA ASP A 99 8.09 -14.92 -25.17
C ASP A 99 8.25 -16.24 -24.39
N GLU A 100 8.97 -17.18 -24.99
CA GLU A 100 9.21 -18.52 -24.41
C GLU A 100 9.95 -18.48 -23.06
N LEU A 101 10.71 -17.41 -22.78
CA LEU A 101 11.49 -17.28 -21.57
C LEU A 101 10.72 -16.59 -20.42
N THR A 102 9.73 -15.77 -20.75
CA THR A 102 9.00 -14.95 -19.77
C THR A 102 7.52 -15.31 -19.64
N LYS A 103 6.99 -16.16 -20.51
CA LYS A 103 5.63 -16.66 -20.40
C LYS A 103 5.44 -17.48 -19.12
N PRO A 104 4.20 -17.53 -18.56
CA PRO A 104 3.89 -18.35 -17.37
C PRO A 104 4.36 -19.79 -17.53
N SER A 105 5.04 -20.32 -16.51
CA SER A 105 5.53 -21.69 -16.57
C SER A 105 5.56 -22.37 -15.20
N PHE A 106 4.80 -23.45 -15.07
CA PHE A 106 4.88 -24.29 -13.86
C PHE A 106 6.25 -24.97 -13.73
N LYS A 107 6.90 -25.29 -14.84
CA LYS A 107 8.23 -25.91 -14.86
C LYS A 107 9.32 -24.99 -14.30
N TYR A 108 9.30 -23.70 -14.67
CA TYR A 108 10.29 -22.72 -14.23
C TYR A 108 9.87 -21.99 -12.94
N ARG A 109 8.64 -22.26 -12.45
CA ARG A 109 8.12 -21.68 -11.22
C ARG A 109 7.97 -20.17 -11.27
N GLU A 110 7.64 -19.62 -12.43
CA GLU A 110 7.49 -18.19 -12.64
C GLU A 110 6.20 -17.87 -13.39
N ALA A 111 5.55 -16.77 -13.03
CA ALA A 111 4.41 -16.26 -13.77
C ALA A 111 4.28 -14.73 -13.64
N PRO A 112 3.87 -14.04 -14.72
CA PRO A 112 3.58 -12.63 -14.66
C PRO A 112 2.24 -12.36 -13.99
N PHE A 113 2.17 -11.22 -13.28
CA PHE A 113 0.92 -10.69 -12.76
C PHE A 113 0.82 -9.19 -13.03
N ASN A 114 -0.40 -8.64 -12.95
CA ASN A 114 -0.61 -7.21 -12.83
C ASN A 114 -1.73 -6.91 -11.83
N ILE A 115 -1.73 -5.67 -11.31
CA ILE A 115 -2.77 -5.16 -10.44
C ILE A 115 -3.61 -4.17 -11.23
N ALA A 116 -4.90 -4.47 -11.37
CA ALA A 116 -5.85 -3.60 -12.05
C ALA A 116 -7.26 -3.76 -11.48
N SER A 117 -7.99 -2.66 -11.36
CA SER A 117 -9.40 -2.65 -10.94
C SER A 117 -9.66 -3.39 -9.62
N ASN A 118 -8.82 -3.16 -8.61
CA ASN A 118 -8.88 -3.79 -7.29
C ASN A 118 -8.73 -5.32 -7.31
N LYS A 119 -7.95 -5.84 -8.27
CA LYS A 119 -7.66 -7.27 -8.43
C LYS A 119 -6.21 -7.50 -8.80
N ILE A 120 -5.68 -8.62 -8.37
CA ILE A 120 -4.44 -9.20 -8.90
C ILE A 120 -4.81 -10.18 -9.98
N LYS A 121 -4.32 -9.97 -11.19
CA LYS A 121 -4.45 -10.89 -12.33
C LYS A 121 -3.18 -11.69 -12.47
N VAL A 122 -3.24 -12.98 -12.21
CA VAL A 122 -2.12 -13.91 -12.41
C VAL A 122 -2.31 -14.61 -13.74
N TYR A 123 -1.37 -14.40 -14.66
CA TYR A 123 -1.42 -15.04 -15.99
C TYR A 123 -0.89 -16.47 -15.90
N THR A 124 -1.68 -17.42 -16.37
CA THR A 124 -1.37 -18.85 -16.32
C THR A 124 -1.31 -19.51 -17.69
N LEU A 125 -1.92 -18.89 -18.72
CA LEU A 125 -2.07 -19.42 -20.09
C LEU A 125 -2.54 -20.89 -20.12
N ASN A 126 -3.38 -21.30 -19.15
CA ASN A 126 -3.79 -22.69 -18.93
C ASN A 126 -2.64 -23.69 -18.67
N ASP A 127 -1.42 -23.24 -18.39
CA ASP A 127 -0.33 -24.15 -18.06
C ASP A 127 -0.51 -24.78 -16.67
N PHE A 128 -1.07 -24.04 -15.72
CA PHE A 128 -1.35 -24.47 -14.34
C PHE A 128 -2.55 -23.74 -13.75
N ASN A 129 -2.97 -24.17 -12.57
CA ASN A 129 -4.01 -23.51 -11.78
C ASN A 129 -3.41 -22.96 -10.49
N VAL A 130 -3.68 -21.69 -10.19
CA VAL A 130 -3.37 -21.10 -8.89
C VAL A 130 -4.43 -21.57 -7.89
N LYS A 131 -3.99 -22.20 -6.81
CA LYS A 131 -4.82 -22.66 -5.70
C LYS A 131 -5.00 -21.56 -4.69
N ASP A 132 -3.89 -20.96 -4.29
CA ASP A 132 -3.83 -19.88 -3.30
C ASP A 132 -2.84 -18.83 -3.78
N LEU A 133 -3.21 -17.56 -3.60
CA LEU A 133 -2.33 -16.41 -3.76
C LEU A 133 -1.92 -15.93 -2.39
N ILE A 134 -0.62 -15.79 -2.15
CA ILE A 134 -0.07 -15.30 -0.89
C ILE A 134 0.47 -13.90 -1.14
N LEU A 135 -0.10 -12.93 -0.45
CA LEU A 135 0.15 -11.51 -0.63
C LEU A 135 0.66 -10.89 0.66
N SER A 136 1.85 -10.29 0.62
CA SER A 136 2.31 -9.36 1.66
C SER A 136 2.10 -7.94 1.15
N TYR A 137 1.38 -7.12 1.93
CA TYR A 137 0.97 -5.80 1.48
C TYR A 137 0.94 -4.79 2.62
N TYR A 138 1.08 -3.53 2.28
CA TYR A 138 0.80 -2.42 3.19
C TYR A 138 -0.70 -2.12 3.14
N ARG A 139 -1.33 -2.04 4.30
CA ARG A 139 -2.72 -1.64 4.40
C ARG A 139 -2.86 -0.13 4.62
N TYR A 140 -4.04 0.41 4.35
CA TYR A 140 -4.32 1.77 4.80
C TYR A 140 -4.13 1.90 6.30
N PRO A 141 -3.47 2.99 6.78
CA PRO A 141 -3.31 3.23 8.21
C PRO A 141 -4.66 3.53 8.87
N SER A 142 -4.73 3.26 10.17
CA SER A 142 -5.85 3.69 10.99
C SER A 142 -5.92 5.22 11.00
N GLN A 143 -7.10 5.76 10.72
CA GLN A 143 -7.31 7.20 10.72
C GLN A 143 -7.74 7.68 12.11
N ILE A 144 -7.23 8.84 12.51
CA ILE A 144 -7.77 9.54 13.67
C ILE A 144 -9.14 10.13 13.29
N SER A 145 -10.06 10.16 14.24
CA SER A 145 -11.37 10.78 14.07
C SER A 145 -11.81 11.45 15.38
N LEU A 146 -12.85 12.26 15.32
CA LEU A 146 -13.48 12.82 16.51
C LEU A 146 -14.55 11.88 17.02
N LYS A 147 -14.73 11.77 18.34
CA LYS A 147 -15.83 10.98 18.97
C LYS A 147 -17.21 11.49 18.52
N ASN A 148 -17.34 12.78 18.35
CA ASN A 148 -18.52 13.41 17.77
C ASN A 148 -18.09 14.26 16.56
N PRO A 149 -18.26 13.79 15.32
CA PRO A 149 -17.89 14.52 14.11
C PRO A 149 -18.61 15.87 13.93
N GLU A 150 -19.81 16.02 14.50
CA GLU A 150 -20.59 17.27 14.43
C GLU A 150 -20.05 18.35 15.40
N ASN A 151 -19.25 17.96 16.39
CA ASN A 151 -18.60 18.87 17.30
C ASN A 151 -17.07 18.89 17.08
N PRO A 152 -16.52 19.92 16.41
CA PRO A 152 -15.08 20.05 16.13
C PRO A 152 -14.18 20.05 17.36
N GLU A 153 -14.72 20.35 18.56
CA GLU A 153 -14.00 20.37 19.83
C GLU A 153 -14.13 19.04 20.61
N SER A 154 -14.78 18.02 20.05
CA SER A 154 -14.87 16.72 20.71
C SER A 154 -13.49 16.07 20.87
N GLU A 155 -13.41 15.06 21.75
CA GLU A 155 -12.18 14.27 21.92
C GLU A 155 -11.91 13.40 20.69
N PHE A 156 -10.65 13.01 20.49
CA PHE A 156 -10.29 12.03 19.47
C PHE A 156 -10.83 10.63 19.85
N SER A 157 -11.27 9.89 18.85
CA SER A 157 -11.80 8.53 19.02
C SER A 157 -10.70 7.48 19.17
N ASN A 158 -9.53 7.75 18.59
CA ASN A 158 -8.35 6.89 18.65
C ASN A 158 -7.16 7.73 19.11
N ASN A 159 -6.64 7.43 20.31
CA ASN A 159 -5.56 8.17 20.94
C ASN A 159 -4.21 7.45 20.86
N ASP A 160 -4.22 6.15 20.47
CA ASP A 160 -2.99 5.40 20.32
C ASP A 160 -2.50 5.50 18.87
N PRO A 161 -1.37 6.17 18.61
CA PRO A 161 -0.79 6.21 17.28
C PRO A 161 -0.35 4.80 16.89
N GLU A 162 -0.67 4.40 15.68
CA GLU A 162 -0.27 3.11 15.10
C GLU A 162 1.23 3.05 14.81
N PHE A 163 1.85 4.22 14.67
CA PHE A 163 3.26 4.40 14.33
C PHE A 163 4.06 4.90 15.53
N ASP A 164 5.38 4.80 15.42
CA ASP A 164 6.28 5.32 16.43
C ASP A 164 6.25 6.87 16.55
N ASP A 165 6.77 7.37 17.64
CA ASP A 165 6.78 8.83 17.94
C ASP A 165 7.50 9.63 16.86
N LYS A 166 8.53 9.09 16.21
CA LYS A 166 9.28 9.81 15.17
C LYS A 166 8.42 10.02 13.94
N PHE A 167 7.71 8.98 13.49
CA PHE A 167 6.77 9.09 12.38
C PHE A 167 5.65 10.08 12.70
N VAL A 168 5.02 9.95 13.87
CA VAL A 168 3.93 10.83 14.31
C VAL A 168 4.40 12.28 14.38
N ASN A 169 5.56 12.55 14.96
CA ASN A 169 6.13 13.91 15.05
C ASN A 169 6.43 14.51 13.67
N ARG A 170 6.81 13.68 12.70
CA ARG A 170 7.00 14.14 11.32
C ARG A 170 5.66 14.49 10.66
N VAL A 171 4.63 13.68 10.83
CA VAL A 171 3.28 14.00 10.34
C VAL A 171 2.78 15.30 10.94
N ILE A 172 2.94 15.52 12.25
CA ILE A 172 2.56 16.77 12.92
C ILE A 172 3.32 17.97 12.34
N ALA A 173 4.61 17.83 12.08
CA ALA A 173 5.40 18.91 11.47
C ALA A 173 4.94 19.24 10.04
N LEU A 174 4.57 18.21 9.25
CA LEU A 174 3.98 18.40 7.92
C LEU A 174 2.62 19.08 8.01
N CYS A 175 1.75 18.69 8.96
CA CYS A 175 0.47 19.35 9.19
C CYS A 175 0.65 20.83 9.55
N THR A 176 1.63 21.14 10.43
CA THR A 176 1.96 22.51 10.81
C THR A 176 2.42 23.33 9.60
N SER A 177 3.32 22.77 8.80
CA SER A 177 3.81 23.39 7.57
C SER A 177 2.66 23.67 6.60
N GLN A 178 1.79 22.68 6.35
CA GLN A 178 0.65 22.84 5.45
C GLN A 178 -0.38 23.85 5.96
N PHE A 179 -0.60 23.89 7.27
CA PHE A 179 -1.47 24.88 7.91
C PHE A 179 -0.93 26.30 7.72
N LEU A 180 0.37 26.51 7.93
CA LEU A 180 1.02 27.81 7.72
C LEU A 180 0.96 28.24 6.27
N LEU A 181 1.19 27.32 5.32
CA LEU A 181 1.07 27.58 3.88
C LEU A 181 -0.35 28.06 3.52
N ASN A 182 -1.37 27.35 4.00
CA ASN A 182 -2.77 27.67 3.70
C ASN A 182 -3.22 29.02 4.27
N ASN A 183 -2.50 29.54 5.27
CA ASN A 183 -2.75 30.85 5.86
C ASN A 183 -1.80 31.95 5.36
N GLY A 184 -0.92 31.65 4.38
CA GLY A 184 0.03 32.60 3.80
C GLY A 184 1.13 33.04 4.79
N ASP A 185 1.44 32.23 5.79
CA ASP A 185 2.44 32.55 6.83
C ASP A 185 3.86 32.30 6.31
N ALA A 186 4.73 33.31 6.44
CA ALA A 186 6.12 33.22 5.98
C ALA A 186 6.96 32.15 6.68
N ARG A 187 6.54 31.66 7.86
CA ARG A 187 7.22 30.58 8.60
C ARG A 187 7.10 29.22 7.93
N TYR A 188 6.23 29.08 6.94
CA TYR A 188 6.03 27.84 6.17
C TYR A 188 7.34 27.22 5.69
N GLN A 189 8.27 28.02 5.14
CA GLN A 189 9.54 27.51 4.59
C GLN A 189 10.43 26.89 5.66
N ALA A 190 10.52 27.51 6.84
CA ALA A 190 11.31 27.01 7.96
C ALA A 190 10.73 25.68 8.49
N GLU A 191 9.43 25.60 8.68
CA GLU A 191 8.77 24.38 9.16
C GLU A 191 8.84 23.22 8.16
N LYS A 192 8.80 23.50 6.86
CA LYS A 192 9.01 22.49 5.82
C LYS A 192 10.40 21.87 5.89
N VAL A 193 11.44 22.66 6.11
CA VAL A 193 12.81 22.18 6.29
C VAL A 193 12.92 21.33 7.55
N ASN A 194 12.36 21.80 8.67
CA ASN A 194 12.35 21.08 9.94
C ASN A 194 11.64 19.72 9.83
N ALA A 195 10.52 19.64 9.10
CA ALA A 195 9.81 18.39 8.85
C ALA A 195 10.64 17.38 8.06
N ALA A 196 11.47 17.85 7.12
CA ALA A 196 12.34 16.99 6.32
C ALA A 196 13.53 16.41 7.12
N GLN A 197 13.92 17.05 8.23
CA GLN A 197 15.09 16.67 9.05
C GLN A 197 14.74 15.77 10.26
N LYS A 198 13.45 15.50 10.50
CA LYS A 198 12.99 14.80 11.73
C LYS A 198 12.98 13.26 11.65
N LEU A 199 13.57 12.66 10.59
CA LEU A 199 13.76 11.21 10.50
C LEU A 199 15.19 10.75 10.77
#